data_304710d07474d6f1042c089ede2a29d1
#
_entry.id   304710d07474d6f1042c089ede2a29d1
#
_cell.length_a   1.000
_cell.length_b   1.000
_cell.length_c   1.000
_cell.angle_alpha   90.00
_cell.angle_beta   90.00
_cell.angle_gamma   90.00
#
_symmetry.space_group_name_H-M   'P 1'
#
loop_
_entity.id
_entity.type
_entity.pdbx_description
1 polymer ?
#
loop_
_entity_poly.entity_id
_entity_poly.type
_entity_poly.pdbx_seq_one_letter_code
_entity_poly.pdbx_strand_id
1 'polypeptide(L)'
;MKTAKYFDKYNEYVTGQRENINKLEKERQELAQRIKEDKVKYKELIANSQDDEADKLYTTFDSNEKKLKALEKRLSTKKEVFDEARRKKAIELIKHQADLPHLYQEDKERILAKFKPII
;
A
#
# COMPACT_ATOMS: atom_id res chain seq x y z
N MET A 1 -21.23 7.76 -23.78
CA MET A 1 -20.88 6.36 -24.00
C MET A 1 -20.52 5.69 -22.70
N LYS A 2 -21.15 4.57 -22.42
CA LYS A 2 -20.98 3.86 -21.13
C LYS A 2 -19.55 3.39 -20.86
N THR A 3 -18.81 3.03 -21.90
CA THR A 3 -17.42 2.53 -21.79
C THR A 3 -16.45 3.59 -21.29
N ALA A 4 -16.56 4.83 -21.73
CA ALA A 4 -15.70 5.92 -21.29
C ALA A 4 -15.88 6.21 -19.79
N LYS A 5 -17.11 6.17 -19.29
CA LYS A 5 -17.40 6.37 -17.87
C LYS A 5 -16.77 5.29 -16.96
N TYR A 6 -16.76 4.03 -17.43
CA TYR A 6 -16.11 2.95 -16.69
C TYR A 6 -14.60 3.11 -16.63
N PHE A 7 -13.97 3.53 -17.73
CA PHE A 7 -12.53 3.81 -17.75
C PHE A 7 -12.18 4.97 -16.83
N ASP A 8 -12.97 6.04 -16.83
CA ASP A 8 -12.75 7.19 -15.99
C ASP A 8 -12.85 6.82 -14.50
N LYS A 9 -13.89 6.07 -14.12
CA LYS A 9 -14.06 5.57 -12.75
C LYS A 9 -12.94 4.63 -12.34
N TYR A 10 -12.50 3.76 -13.24
CA TYR A 10 -11.38 2.86 -12.99
C TYR A 10 -10.10 3.65 -12.76
N ASN A 11 -9.80 4.62 -13.61
CA ASN A 11 -8.61 5.47 -13.49
C ASN A 11 -8.62 6.30 -12.23
N GLU A 12 -9.76 6.87 -11.85
CA GLU A 12 -9.92 7.60 -10.58
C GLU A 12 -9.65 6.69 -9.38
N TYR A 13 -10.20 5.48 -9.40
CA TYR A 13 -9.96 4.49 -8.35
C TYR A 13 -8.48 4.15 -8.23
N VAL A 14 -7.82 3.83 -9.34
CA VAL A 14 -6.38 3.47 -9.37
C VAL A 14 -5.54 4.63 -8.86
N THR A 15 -5.80 5.85 -9.33
CA THR A 15 -5.07 7.04 -8.91
C THR A 15 -5.24 7.30 -7.42
N GLY A 16 -6.46 7.25 -6.92
CA GLY A 16 -6.76 7.45 -5.51
C GLY A 16 -6.09 6.42 -4.61
N GLN A 17 -6.10 5.15 -5.00
CA GLN A 17 -5.46 4.10 -4.22
C GLN A 17 -3.93 4.20 -4.24
N ARG A 18 -3.35 4.56 -5.38
CA ARG A 18 -1.90 4.79 -5.47
C ARG A 18 -1.46 5.96 -4.59
N GLU A 19 -2.20 7.04 -4.58
CA GLU A 19 -1.93 8.19 -3.71
C GLU A 19 -1.99 7.78 -2.23
N ASN A 20 -3.00 7.02 -1.83
CA ASN A 20 -3.12 6.51 -0.47
C ASN A 20 -1.95 5.61 -0.09
N ILE A 21 -1.57 4.69 -0.96
CA ILE A 21 -0.44 3.79 -0.73
C ILE A 21 0.86 4.57 -0.62
N ASN A 22 1.09 5.52 -1.51
CA ASN A 22 2.29 6.38 -1.49
C ASN A 22 2.37 7.21 -0.21
N LYS A 23 1.26 7.74 0.24
CA LYS A 23 1.16 8.50 1.50
C LYS A 23 1.51 7.63 2.70
N LEU A 24 0.98 6.42 2.76
CA LEU A 24 1.28 5.46 3.82
C LEU A 24 2.74 5.02 3.79
N GLU A 25 3.31 4.82 2.61
CA GLU A 25 4.71 4.48 2.45
C GLU A 25 5.63 5.59 2.96
N LYS A 26 5.26 6.83 2.68
CA LYS A 26 5.97 8.01 3.20
C LYS A 26 5.88 8.08 4.72
N GLU A 27 4.71 7.88 5.29
CA GLU A 27 4.50 7.82 6.75
C GLU A 27 5.36 6.72 7.39
N ARG A 28 5.42 5.55 6.75
CA ARG A 28 6.25 4.44 7.21
C ARG A 28 7.73 4.81 7.22
N GLN A 29 8.22 5.44 6.16
CA GLN A 29 9.62 5.88 6.06
C GLN A 29 9.95 6.92 7.12
N GLU A 30 9.08 7.89 7.32
CA GLU A 30 9.25 8.93 8.33
C GLU A 30 9.30 8.35 9.75
N LEU A 31 8.39 7.42 10.06
CA LEU A 31 8.38 6.77 11.36
C LEU A 31 9.60 5.89 11.59
N ALA A 32 10.03 5.13 10.58
CA ALA A 32 11.23 4.31 10.66
C ALA A 32 12.47 5.17 10.87
N GLN A 33 12.57 6.31 10.20
CA GLN A 33 13.67 7.25 10.36
C GLN A 33 13.68 7.86 11.76
N ARG A 34 12.52 8.26 12.26
CA ARG A 34 12.38 8.78 13.63
C ARG A 34 12.82 7.77 14.69
N ILE A 35 12.46 6.51 14.51
CA ILE A 35 12.90 5.45 15.42
C ILE A 35 14.42 5.33 15.42
N LYS A 36 15.06 5.39 14.25
CA LYS A 36 16.53 5.38 14.17
C LYS A 36 17.17 6.57 14.88
N GLU A 37 16.64 7.74 14.65
CA GLU A 37 17.12 8.99 15.29
C GLU A 37 16.96 8.92 16.81
N ASP A 38 15.84 8.42 17.29
CA ASP A 38 15.59 8.27 18.71
C ASP A 38 16.53 7.25 19.37
N LYS A 39 16.87 6.18 18.66
CA LYS A 39 17.87 5.21 19.15
C LYS A 39 19.27 5.83 19.27
N VAL A 40 19.66 6.66 18.32
CA VAL A 40 20.93 7.40 18.40
C VAL A 40 20.90 8.38 19.56
N LYS A 41 19.81 9.11 19.70
CA LYS A 41 19.62 10.05 20.82
C LYS A 41 19.66 9.34 22.17
N TYR A 42 19.06 8.17 22.27
CA TYR A 42 19.12 7.34 23.49
C TYR A 42 20.56 7.03 23.88
N LYS A 43 21.39 6.62 22.92
CA LYS A 43 22.82 6.35 23.18
C LYS A 43 23.56 7.59 23.65
N GLU A 44 23.28 8.74 23.07
CA GLU A 44 23.88 10.02 23.48
C GLU A 44 23.49 10.40 24.91
N LEU A 45 22.21 10.21 25.26
CA LEU A 45 21.72 10.45 26.61
C LEU A 45 22.41 9.55 27.63
N ILE A 46 22.58 8.29 27.33
CA ILE A 46 23.32 7.35 28.19
C ILE A 46 24.79 7.77 28.31
N ALA A 47 25.42 8.13 27.20
CA ALA A 47 26.83 8.59 27.21
C ALA A 47 27.04 9.84 28.03
N ASN A 48 26.04 10.71 28.09
CA ASN A 48 26.08 11.96 28.87
C ASN A 48 25.54 11.79 30.32
N SER A 49 25.29 10.57 30.75
CA SER A 49 24.75 10.22 32.07
C SER A 49 23.36 10.85 32.36
N GLN A 50 22.59 11.10 31.32
CA GLN A 50 21.22 11.59 31.44
C GLN A 50 20.24 10.41 31.46
N ASP A 51 20.35 9.59 32.50
CA ASP A 51 19.64 8.32 32.58
C ASP A 51 18.11 8.48 32.66
N ASP A 52 17.63 9.48 33.38
CA ASP A 52 16.20 9.77 33.53
C ASP A 52 15.57 10.13 32.18
N GLU A 53 16.24 10.96 31.38
CA GLU A 53 15.77 11.32 30.06
C GLU A 53 15.87 10.16 29.08
N ALA A 54 16.91 9.35 29.20
CA ALA A 54 17.06 8.11 28.41
C ALA A 54 15.93 7.15 28.69
N ASP A 55 15.54 6.96 29.95
CA ASP A 55 14.43 6.09 30.34
C ASP A 55 13.09 6.58 29.78
N LYS A 56 12.87 7.89 29.80
CA LYS A 56 11.67 8.48 29.19
C LYS A 56 11.61 8.22 27.68
N LEU A 57 12.74 8.37 27.01
CA LEU A 57 12.81 8.09 25.56
C LEU A 57 12.61 6.61 25.28
N TYR A 58 13.16 5.73 26.10
CA TYR A 58 13.00 4.28 25.99
C TYR A 58 11.53 3.86 26.03
N THR A 59 10.71 4.48 26.85
CA THR A 59 9.28 4.16 26.93
C THR A 59 8.52 4.41 25.62
N THR A 60 9.05 5.28 24.75
CA THR A 60 8.44 5.55 23.43
C THR A 60 8.79 4.52 22.38
N PHE A 61 9.87 3.75 22.56
CA PHE A 61 10.35 2.79 21.57
C PHE A 61 9.33 1.69 21.29
N ASP A 62 8.79 1.07 22.33
CA ASP A 62 7.77 0.00 22.19
C ASP A 62 6.54 0.50 21.45
N SER A 63 6.05 1.67 21.82
CA SER A 63 4.88 2.28 21.19
C SER A 63 5.14 2.58 19.71
N ASN A 64 6.30 3.16 19.40
CA ASN A 64 6.66 3.52 18.03
C ASN A 64 6.91 2.28 17.17
N GLU A 65 7.55 1.26 17.72
CA GLU A 65 7.76 -0.01 17.00
C GLU A 65 6.45 -0.73 16.71
N LYS A 66 5.52 -0.72 17.65
CA LYS A 66 4.17 -1.26 17.44
C LYS A 66 3.42 -0.49 16.35
N LYS A 67 3.50 0.84 16.38
CA LYS A 67 2.91 1.68 15.33
C LYS A 67 3.51 1.40 13.97
N LEU A 68 4.83 1.24 13.90
CA LEU A 68 5.53 0.90 12.65
C LEU A 68 5.07 -0.44 12.10
N LYS A 69 5.01 -1.47 12.93
CA LYS A 69 4.53 -2.80 12.53
C LYS A 69 3.09 -2.76 12.04
N ALA A 70 2.21 -2.03 12.75
CA ALA A 70 0.82 -1.87 12.35
C ALA A 70 0.71 -1.15 11.00
N LEU A 71 1.52 -0.13 10.79
CA LEU A 71 1.56 0.63 9.54
C LEU A 71 2.08 -0.21 8.38
N GLU A 72 3.13 -0.98 8.59
CA GLU A 72 3.67 -1.91 7.60
C GLU A 72 2.65 -2.98 7.21
N LYS A 73 1.94 -3.54 8.19
CA LYS A 73 0.89 -4.52 7.93
C LYS A 73 -0.27 -3.92 7.16
N ARG A 74 -0.70 -2.73 7.53
CA ARG A 74 -1.77 -2.02 6.82
C ARG A 74 -1.37 -1.68 5.40
N LEU A 75 -0.14 -1.24 5.19
CA LEU A 75 0.39 -0.94 3.86
C LEU A 75 0.43 -2.19 2.98
N SER A 76 0.96 -3.29 3.49
CA SER A 76 0.98 -4.59 2.79
C SER A 76 -0.43 -5.05 2.42
N THR A 77 -1.35 -4.98 3.37
CA THR A 77 -2.74 -5.39 3.15
C THR A 77 -3.44 -4.49 2.12
N LYS A 78 -3.20 -3.18 2.17
CA LYS A 78 -3.76 -2.25 1.16
C LYS A 78 -3.23 -2.54 -0.23
N LYS A 79 -1.97 -2.90 -0.38
CA LYS A 79 -1.41 -3.31 -1.67
C LYS A 79 -2.10 -4.57 -2.20
N GLU A 80 -2.29 -5.57 -1.35
CA GLU A 80 -3.02 -6.80 -1.73
C GLU A 80 -4.45 -6.50 -2.15
N VAL A 81 -5.18 -5.74 -1.35
CA VAL A 81 -6.57 -5.35 -1.63
C VAL A 81 -6.66 -4.55 -2.93
N PHE A 82 -5.71 -3.65 -3.14
CA PHE A 82 -5.64 -2.86 -4.36
C PHE A 82 -5.41 -3.73 -5.60
N ASP A 83 -4.49 -4.67 -5.53
CA ASP A 83 -4.21 -5.60 -6.63
C ASP A 83 -5.42 -6.48 -6.94
N GLU A 84 -6.07 -7.01 -5.93
CA GLU A 84 -7.29 -7.81 -6.08
C GLU A 84 -8.42 -6.98 -6.71
N ALA A 85 -8.64 -5.77 -6.22
CA ALA A 85 -9.67 -4.88 -6.74
C ALA A 85 -9.39 -4.45 -8.19
N ARG A 86 -8.13 -4.21 -8.54
CA ARG A 86 -7.75 -3.90 -9.91
C ARG A 86 -8.06 -5.05 -10.86
N ARG A 87 -7.73 -6.26 -10.47
CA ARG A 87 -8.03 -7.47 -11.26
C ARG A 87 -9.53 -7.61 -11.46
N LYS A 88 -10.30 -7.46 -10.40
CA LYS A 88 -11.75 -7.57 -10.43
C LYS A 88 -12.39 -6.52 -11.33
N LYS A 89 -11.96 -5.25 -11.20
CA LYS A 89 -12.45 -4.16 -12.04
C LYS A 89 -12.03 -4.31 -13.50
N ALA A 90 -10.84 -4.80 -13.77
CA ALA A 90 -10.38 -5.08 -15.13
C ALA A 90 -11.23 -6.16 -15.79
N ILE A 91 -11.59 -7.20 -15.06
CA ILE A 91 -12.49 -8.27 -15.54
C ILE A 91 -13.87 -7.70 -15.83
N GLU A 92 -14.41 -6.84 -14.97
CA GLU A 92 -15.70 -6.18 -15.21
C GLU A 92 -15.68 -5.31 -16.46
N LEU A 93 -14.62 -4.55 -16.69
CA LEU A 93 -14.44 -3.76 -17.90
C LEU A 93 -14.44 -4.62 -19.16
N ILE A 94 -13.75 -5.75 -19.11
CA ILE A 94 -13.70 -6.69 -20.22
C ILE A 94 -15.09 -7.26 -20.50
N LYS A 95 -15.84 -7.62 -19.48
CA LYS A 95 -17.22 -8.09 -19.62
C LYS A 95 -18.13 -7.04 -20.24
N HIS A 96 -17.94 -5.76 -19.88
CA HIS A 96 -18.73 -4.67 -20.44
C HIS A 96 -18.38 -4.32 -21.89
N GLN A 97 -17.14 -4.52 -22.28
CA GLN A 97 -16.71 -4.29 -23.67
C GLN A 97 -17.20 -5.37 -24.61
N ALA A 98 -17.76 -6.39 -24.08
CA ALA A 98 -17.96 -7.64 -24.78
C ALA A 98 -19.39 -8.00 -25.06
N ASP A 99 -20.10 -7.09 -25.63
CA ASP A 99 -21.32 -7.40 -26.38
C ASP A 99 -21.02 -7.99 -27.75
N LEU A 100 -19.78 -8.34 -28.06
CA LEU A 100 -19.35 -8.98 -29.28
C LEU A 100 -18.88 -10.40 -28.96
N PRO A 101 -19.73 -11.41 -29.13
CA PRO A 101 -19.50 -12.70 -28.52
C PRO A 101 -18.44 -13.57 -29.17
N HIS A 102 -17.93 -13.27 -30.35
CA HIS A 102 -17.09 -14.21 -31.12
C HIS A 102 -15.60 -13.94 -31.03
N LEU A 103 -15.16 -12.71 -30.86
CA LEU A 103 -13.78 -12.34 -30.69
C LEU A 103 -13.35 -12.35 -29.24
N TYR A 104 -14.28 -12.63 -28.41
CA TYR A 104 -14.31 -12.25 -27.03
C TYR A 104 -13.77 -13.30 -26.07
N GLN A 105 -14.02 -14.55 -26.33
CA GLN A 105 -13.52 -15.61 -25.46
C GLN A 105 -12.02 -15.78 -25.55
N GLU A 106 -11.44 -15.66 -26.73
CA GLU A 106 -9.99 -15.73 -26.90
C GLU A 106 -9.26 -14.56 -26.23
N ASP A 107 -9.79 -13.35 -26.38
CA ASP A 107 -9.24 -12.16 -25.75
C ASP A 107 -9.40 -12.21 -24.24
N LYS A 108 -10.53 -12.72 -23.75
CA LYS A 108 -10.76 -12.92 -22.33
C LYS A 108 -9.76 -13.89 -21.71
N GLU A 109 -9.48 -14.99 -22.36
CA GLU A 109 -8.49 -15.96 -21.89
C GLU A 109 -7.08 -15.39 -21.88
N ARG A 110 -6.69 -14.64 -22.90
CA ARG A 110 -5.40 -13.95 -22.94
C ARG A 110 -5.25 -12.94 -21.83
N ILE A 111 -6.27 -12.16 -21.57
CA ILE A 111 -6.23 -11.11 -20.54
C ILE A 111 -6.23 -11.74 -19.15
N LEU A 112 -7.01 -12.77 -18.92
CA LEU A 112 -6.99 -13.52 -17.67
C LEU A 112 -5.63 -14.19 -17.43
N ALA A 113 -4.97 -14.69 -18.47
CA ALA A 113 -3.63 -15.26 -18.37
C ALA A 113 -2.59 -14.20 -17.97
N LYS A 114 -2.72 -12.96 -18.48
CA LYS A 114 -1.86 -11.84 -18.09
C LYS A 114 -2.08 -11.39 -16.66
N PHE A 115 -3.26 -11.57 -16.12
CA PHE A 115 -3.60 -11.19 -14.74
C PHE A 115 -3.36 -12.31 -13.73
N LYS A 116 -3.01 -13.50 -14.17
CA LYS A 116 -2.57 -14.53 -13.24
C LYS A 116 -1.30 -14.06 -12.55
N PRO A 117 -1.25 -14.08 -11.22
CA PRO A 117 -0.07 -13.65 -10.52
C PRO A 117 1.14 -14.47 -10.97
N ILE A 118 2.17 -13.77 -11.34
CA ILE A 118 3.47 -14.36 -11.53
C ILE A 118 3.98 -14.67 -10.13
N ILE A 119 3.72 -15.86 -9.71
CA ILE A 119 4.21 -16.33 -8.42
C ILE A 119 5.56 -16.94 -8.63
#